data_dd295504ff1ae89f55dd9155a8209986
#
_entry.id   dd295504ff1ae89f55dd9155a8209986
#
_cell.length_a   1.000
_cell.length_b   1.000
_cell.length_c   1.000
_cell.angle_alpha   90.00
_cell.angle_beta   90.00
_cell.angle_gamma   90.00
#
_symmetry.space_group_name_H-M   'P 1'
#
loop_
_entity.id
_entity.type
_entity.pdbx_description
1 polymer ?
#
loop_
_entity_poly.entity_id
_entity_poly.type
_entity_poly.pdbx_seq_one_letter_code
_entity_poly.pdbx_strand_id
1 'polypeptide(L)'
;PSKDPDRIILTFNGDPATSRAVTWRTDATIEKAVGQIAEATVNSNFQDQSVSKDAVTEPFDLGLYKSNASLIVHYHSVIFDQLKPDTVYVYRVGDGDARWSEWIQFRTARAEYAPTQFIYFGDAQNDVLAHWSRVIRRAHQTAPNASFVVHAGDLINQAHRDYEWAQWFKAGGFLHSQCTAIPVVGNHEFTPLGGKKSPRRLAIQWRPQFSLPVET
;
A
#
# COMPACT_ATOMS: atom_id res chain seq x y z
N PRO A 1 14.48 -6.16 -2.64
CA PRO A 1 13.39 -6.81 -3.36
C PRO A 1 13.70 -8.29 -3.60
N SER A 2 12.67 -9.11 -3.63
CA SER A 2 12.72 -10.54 -3.96
C SER A 2 11.58 -10.86 -4.93
N LYS A 3 11.46 -12.10 -5.33
CA LYS A 3 10.32 -12.57 -6.13
C LYS A 3 9.02 -12.60 -5.31
N ASP A 4 9.12 -12.65 -3.99
CA ASP A 4 7.95 -12.66 -3.12
C ASP A 4 7.40 -11.24 -2.97
N PRO A 5 6.08 -11.06 -2.94
CA PRO A 5 5.45 -9.76 -2.73
C PRO A 5 5.90 -9.08 -1.45
N ASP A 6 6.37 -7.84 -1.54
CA ASP A 6 6.66 -6.99 -0.41
C ASP A 6 5.92 -5.64 -0.51
N ARG A 7 5.96 -4.83 0.54
CA ARG A 7 5.31 -3.50 0.58
C ARG A 7 3.83 -3.51 0.18
N ILE A 8 3.12 -4.55 0.57
CA ILE A 8 1.69 -4.66 0.26
C ILE A 8 0.94 -3.57 1.03
N ILE A 9 0.17 -2.76 0.30
CA ILE A 9 -0.65 -1.72 0.90
C ILE A 9 -2.03 -1.66 0.24
N LEU A 10 -3.03 -1.51 1.09
CA LEU A 10 -4.43 -1.37 0.71
C LEU A 10 -4.78 0.13 0.69
N THR A 11 -5.33 0.63 -0.42
CA THR A 11 -5.72 2.03 -0.57
C THR A 11 -7.14 2.17 -1.12
N PHE A 12 -7.73 3.35 -0.97
CA PHE A 12 -8.97 3.68 -1.68
C PHE A 12 -8.64 4.09 -3.12
N ASN A 13 -9.39 3.53 -4.07
CA ASN A 13 -9.42 3.96 -5.46
C ASN A 13 -10.83 3.74 -5.99
N GLY A 14 -11.63 4.82 -6.05
CA GLY A 14 -13.06 4.78 -6.35
C GLY A 14 -13.94 4.73 -5.09
N ASP A 15 -15.14 4.22 -5.23
CA ASP A 15 -16.12 4.15 -4.14
C ASP A 15 -15.67 3.17 -3.03
N PRO A 16 -15.53 3.65 -1.79
CA PRO A 16 -15.12 2.81 -0.66
C PRO A 16 -16.06 1.64 -0.33
N ALA A 17 -17.29 1.69 -0.76
CA ALA A 17 -18.26 0.62 -0.53
C ALA A 17 -18.10 -0.53 -1.53
N THR A 18 -17.55 -0.26 -2.72
CA THR A 18 -17.55 -1.21 -3.84
C THR A 18 -16.20 -1.42 -4.49
N SER A 19 -15.13 -0.78 -3.99
CA SER A 19 -13.79 -0.93 -4.56
C SER A 19 -12.67 -0.88 -3.51
N ARG A 20 -11.53 -1.49 -3.85
CA ARG A 20 -10.23 -1.37 -3.14
C ARG A 20 -9.09 -1.52 -4.13
N ALA A 21 -8.03 -0.77 -3.92
CA ALA A 21 -6.78 -0.96 -4.62
C ALA A 21 -5.74 -1.59 -3.70
N VAL A 22 -4.91 -2.44 -4.29
CA VAL A 22 -3.74 -3.04 -3.64
C VAL A 22 -2.53 -2.75 -4.49
N THR A 23 -1.46 -2.28 -3.86
CA THR A 23 -0.15 -2.12 -4.49
C THR A 23 0.87 -2.97 -3.75
N TRP A 24 1.81 -3.56 -4.47
CA TRP A 24 2.92 -4.32 -3.91
C TRP A 24 4.14 -4.23 -4.81
N ARG A 25 5.27 -4.74 -4.34
CA ARG A 25 6.52 -4.74 -5.08
C ARG A 25 7.11 -6.14 -5.14
N THR A 26 7.85 -6.40 -6.24
CA THR A 26 8.74 -7.57 -6.40
C THR A 26 10.07 -7.14 -7.02
N ASP A 27 10.98 -8.08 -7.21
CA ASP A 27 12.12 -7.87 -8.11
C ASP A 27 11.66 -7.84 -9.60
N ALA A 28 12.56 -7.44 -10.48
CA ALA A 28 12.26 -7.26 -11.90
C ALA A 28 12.02 -8.57 -12.67
N THR A 29 12.15 -9.75 -12.05
CA THR A 29 11.91 -11.03 -12.71
C THR A 29 10.42 -11.40 -12.78
N ILE A 30 9.58 -10.76 -11.96
CA ILE A 30 8.13 -10.94 -11.98
C ILE A 30 7.51 -9.91 -12.92
N GLU A 31 7.36 -10.28 -14.19
CA GLU A 31 6.83 -9.38 -15.24
C GLU A 31 5.29 -9.32 -15.25
N LYS A 32 4.64 -10.38 -14.76
CA LYS A 32 3.19 -10.46 -14.63
C LYS A 32 2.82 -10.79 -13.21
N ALA A 33 1.77 -10.14 -12.75
CA ALA A 33 1.30 -10.31 -11.39
C ALA A 33 -0.22 -10.33 -11.34
N VAL A 34 -0.76 -10.94 -10.30
CA VAL A 34 -2.19 -11.20 -10.14
C VAL A 34 -2.62 -10.92 -8.71
N GLY A 35 -3.78 -10.31 -8.57
CA GLY A 35 -4.52 -10.28 -7.31
C GLY A 35 -5.65 -11.30 -7.33
N GLN A 36 -5.84 -12.03 -6.25
CA GLN A 36 -7.01 -12.88 -6.03
C GLN A 36 -7.85 -12.33 -4.88
N ILE A 37 -9.16 -12.42 -5.01
CA ILE A 37 -10.12 -11.96 -4.01
C ILE A 37 -11.31 -12.90 -3.91
N ALA A 38 -11.84 -13.09 -2.70
CA ALA A 38 -13.09 -13.78 -2.42
C ALA A 38 -13.81 -13.14 -1.23
N GLU A 39 -15.12 -13.36 -1.11
CA GLU A 39 -15.83 -13.07 0.16
C GLU A 39 -15.29 -14.00 1.24
N ALA A 40 -15.03 -13.44 2.42
CA ALA A 40 -14.57 -14.24 3.56
C ALA A 40 -15.70 -15.17 4.05
N THR A 41 -15.37 -16.43 4.23
CA THR A 41 -16.26 -17.44 4.82
C THR A 41 -15.68 -17.97 6.12
N VAL A 42 -16.47 -18.64 6.93
CA VAL A 42 -16.05 -19.22 8.20
C VAL A 42 -15.00 -20.35 8.01
N ASN A 43 -15.05 -21.00 6.86
CA ASN A 43 -14.13 -22.07 6.49
C ASN A 43 -13.18 -21.62 5.37
N SER A 44 -12.21 -22.44 5.00
CA SER A 44 -11.21 -22.17 3.97
C SER A 44 -11.72 -22.31 2.52
N ASN A 45 -12.97 -22.71 2.31
CA ASN A 45 -13.54 -22.95 0.97
C ASN A 45 -13.66 -21.69 0.12
N PHE A 46 -13.45 -20.49 0.68
CA PHE A 46 -13.40 -19.25 -0.08
C PHE A 46 -12.37 -19.29 -1.21
N GLN A 47 -11.32 -20.11 -1.09
CA GLN A 47 -10.28 -20.22 -2.12
C GLN A 47 -10.84 -20.73 -3.44
N ASP A 48 -11.77 -21.66 -3.40
CA ASP A 48 -12.42 -22.26 -4.59
C ASP A 48 -13.34 -21.25 -5.32
N GLN A 49 -13.72 -20.18 -4.61
CA GLN A 49 -14.59 -19.12 -5.11
C GLN A 49 -13.81 -17.83 -5.41
N SER A 50 -12.48 -17.87 -5.29
CA SER A 50 -11.66 -16.69 -5.54
C SER A 50 -11.64 -16.31 -7.01
N VAL A 51 -11.75 -15.02 -7.27
CA VAL A 51 -11.63 -14.42 -8.60
C VAL A 51 -10.24 -13.82 -8.74
N SER A 52 -9.59 -14.14 -9.85
CA SER A 52 -8.29 -13.58 -10.22
C SER A 52 -8.46 -12.34 -11.08
N LYS A 53 -7.64 -11.33 -10.85
CA LYS A 53 -7.57 -10.11 -11.65
C LYS A 53 -6.10 -9.78 -11.94
N ASP A 54 -5.79 -9.56 -13.21
CA ASP A 54 -4.44 -9.18 -13.63
C ASP A 54 -4.07 -7.82 -13.05
N ALA A 55 -2.83 -7.71 -12.58
CA ALA A 55 -2.28 -6.46 -12.08
C ALA A 55 -1.60 -5.66 -13.20
N VAL A 56 -1.64 -4.35 -13.07
CA VAL A 56 -0.76 -3.46 -13.83
C VAL A 56 0.63 -3.56 -13.22
N THR A 57 1.64 -3.80 -14.05
CA THR A 57 3.05 -3.92 -13.63
C THR A 57 3.85 -2.78 -14.23
N GLU A 58 4.55 -2.02 -13.37
CA GLU A 58 5.39 -0.88 -13.76
C GLU A 58 6.82 -1.10 -13.29
N PRO A 59 7.81 -1.07 -14.21
CA PRO A 59 9.22 -1.12 -13.82
C PRO A 59 9.62 0.20 -13.17
N PHE A 60 10.43 0.11 -12.12
CA PHE A 60 10.93 1.27 -11.42
C PHE A 60 12.42 1.11 -11.09
N ASP A 61 13.24 2.10 -11.46
CA ASP A 61 14.65 2.10 -11.12
C ASP A 61 14.90 2.82 -9.78
N LEU A 62 15.21 2.06 -8.75
CA LEU A 62 15.60 2.58 -7.44
C LEU A 62 16.96 3.29 -7.45
N GLY A 63 17.79 3.05 -8.47
CA GLY A 63 19.13 3.61 -8.62
C GLY A 63 19.17 5.01 -9.24
N LEU A 64 18.06 5.55 -9.74
CA LEU A 64 18.00 6.87 -10.40
C LEU A 64 18.43 8.05 -9.52
N TYR A 65 18.54 7.88 -8.21
CA TYR A 65 18.93 8.94 -7.31
C TYR A 65 20.25 8.65 -6.61
N LYS A 66 21.38 9.05 -7.23
CA LYS A 66 22.72 9.08 -6.65
C LYS A 66 23.60 7.81 -6.69
N SER A 67 23.20 6.74 -7.32
CA SER A 67 24.12 5.62 -7.54
C SER A 67 24.33 5.38 -9.03
N ASN A 68 25.54 4.95 -9.41
CA ASN A 68 25.84 4.51 -10.77
C ASN A 68 25.31 3.09 -11.05
N ALA A 69 24.65 2.46 -10.09
CA ALA A 69 24.07 1.13 -10.20
C ALA A 69 22.55 1.24 -10.36
N SER A 70 22.03 0.72 -11.45
CA SER A 70 20.59 0.55 -11.67
C SER A 70 20.09 -0.64 -10.85
N LEU A 71 19.01 -0.46 -10.13
CA LEU A 71 18.30 -1.53 -9.44
C LEU A 71 16.83 -1.48 -9.82
N ILE A 72 16.47 -2.26 -10.83
CA ILE A 72 15.09 -2.33 -11.30
C ILE A 72 14.27 -3.22 -10.37
N VAL A 73 13.11 -2.72 -10.00
CA VAL A 73 12.06 -3.45 -9.29
C VAL A 73 10.76 -3.30 -10.08
N HIS A 74 9.80 -4.16 -9.83
CA HIS A 74 8.46 -4.03 -10.36
C HIS A 74 7.49 -3.66 -9.23
N TYR A 75 6.72 -2.58 -9.44
CA TYR A 75 5.54 -2.28 -8.68
C TYR A 75 4.32 -2.81 -9.44
N HIS A 76 3.43 -3.43 -8.69
CA HIS A 76 2.21 -4.01 -9.20
C HIS A 76 1.03 -3.35 -8.52
N SER A 77 -0.05 -3.15 -9.26
CA SER A 77 -1.29 -2.63 -8.70
C SER A 77 -2.50 -3.35 -9.27
N VAL A 78 -3.48 -3.61 -8.44
CA VAL A 78 -4.77 -4.16 -8.83
C VAL A 78 -5.89 -3.38 -8.15
N ILE A 79 -6.97 -3.14 -8.87
CA ILE A 79 -8.18 -2.54 -8.31
C ILE A 79 -9.26 -3.63 -8.31
N PHE A 80 -9.69 -4.04 -7.15
CA PHE A 80 -10.87 -4.86 -6.97
C PHE A 80 -12.09 -3.95 -6.97
N ASP A 81 -12.98 -4.13 -7.91
CA ASP A 81 -14.21 -3.38 -8.13
C ASP A 81 -15.43 -4.28 -8.05
N GLN A 82 -16.63 -3.71 -8.12
CA GLN A 82 -17.90 -4.41 -8.03
C GLN A 82 -18.06 -5.24 -6.75
N LEU A 83 -17.40 -4.81 -5.69
CA LEU A 83 -17.52 -5.44 -4.38
C LEU A 83 -18.88 -5.11 -3.76
N LYS A 84 -19.35 -5.96 -2.87
CA LYS A 84 -20.55 -5.72 -2.07
C LYS A 84 -20.22 -4.77 -0.90
N PRO A 85 -21.07 -3.80 -0.59
CA PRO A 85 -20.93 -2.97 0.60
C PRO A 85 -20.98 -3.79 1.90
N ASP A 86 -20.36 -3.25 2.95
CA ASP A 86 -20.32 -3.81 4.32
C ASP A 86 -19.95 -5.31 4.38
N THR A 87 -19.10 -5.75 3.45
CA THR A 87 -18.75 -7.17 3.27
C THR A 87 -17.28 -7.38 3.58
N VAL A 88 -16.98 -8.50 4.25
CA VAL A 88 -15.60 -8.91 4.52
C VAL A 88 -15.08 -9.71 3.34
N TYR A 89 -13.93 -9.30 2.84
CA TYR A 89 -13.21 -9.96 1.76
C TYR A 89 -11.86 -10.47 2.25
N VAL A 90 -11.38 -11.52 1.61
CA VAL A 90 -9.99 -11.97 1.69
C VAL A 90 -9.34 -11.79 0.33
N TYR A 91 -8.10 -11.35 0.30
CA TYR A 91 -7.32 -11.24 -0.93
C TYR A 91 -5.89 -11.71 -0.71
N ARG A 92 -5.23 -12.04 -1.78
CA ARG A 92 -3.77 -12.24 -1.86
C ARG A 92 -3.23 -11.69 -3.17
N VAL A 93 -1.94 -11.43 -3.20
CA VAL A 93 -1.25 -10.93 -4.39
C VAL A 93 -0.01 -11.77 -4.67
N GLY A 94 0.36 -11.88 -5.94
CA GLY A 94 1.50 -12.72 -6.33
C GLY A 94 1.72 -12.77 -7.83
N ASP A 95 2.48 -13.78 -8.26
CA ASP A 95 2.81 -14.02 -9.67
C ASP A 95 1.73 -14.82 -10.42
N GLY A 96 0.71 -15.27 -9.74
CA GLY A 96 -0.36 -16.10 -10.31
C GLY A 96 -0.07 -17.60 -10.29
N ASP A 97 1.12 -18.03 -9.85
CA ASP A 97 1.55 -19.43 -9.80
C ASP A 97 2.03 -19.82 -8.39
N ALA A 98 3.31 -19.72 -8.13
CA ALA A 98 3.91 -20.29 -6.94
C ALA A 98 4.16 -19.26 -5.82
N ARG A 99 4.18 -17.98 -6.15
CA ARG A 99 4.58 -16.92 -5.23
C ARG A 99 3.41 -16.02 -4.87
N TRP A 100 2.87 -16.27 -3.69
CA TRP A 100 1.73 -15.55 -3.15
C TRP A 100 2.06 -14.94 -1.79
N SER A 101 1.41 -13.82 -1.49
CA SER A 101 1.28 -13.36 -0.11
C SER A 101 0.39 -14.33 0.67
N GLU A 102 0.34 -14.15 1.99
CA GLU A 102 -0.75 -14.71 2.79
C GLU A 102 -2.12 -14.20 2.31
N TRP A 103 -3.19 -14.88 2.70
CA TRP A 103 -4.55 -14.36 2.57
C TRP A 103 -4.79 -13.26 3.59
N ILE A 104 -5.10 -12.07 3.11
CA ILE A 104 -5.25 -10.84 3.89
C ILE A 104 -6.71 -10.43 3.88
N GLN A 105 -7.23 -9.97 5.01
CA GLN A 105 -8.65 -9.66 5.16
C GLN A 105 -8.87 -8.14 5.28
N PHE A 106 -9.93 -7.65 4.64
CA PHE A 106 -10.44 -6.30 4.81
C PHE A 106 -11.97 -6.27 4.74
N ARG A 107 -12.58 -5.15 5.14
CA ARG A 107 -14.02 -4.92 4.99
C ARG A 107 -14.27 -3.72 4.09
N THR A 108 -15.26 -3.83 3.19
CA THR A 108 -15.78 -2.69 2.42
C THR A 108 -16.60 -1.75 3.31
N ALA A 109 -16.66 -0.47 2.94
CA ALA A 109 -17.51 0.48 3.63
C ALA A 109 -19.00 0.14 3.44
N ARG A 110 -19.85 0.70 4.30
CA ARG A 110 -21.30 0.66 4.10
C ARG A 110 -21.69 1.57 2.94
N ALA A 111 -22.75 1.22 2.24
CA ALA A 111 -23.32 2.08 1.20
C ALA A 111 -24.05 3.29 1.79
N GLU A 112 -24.59 3.12 2.99
CA GLU A 112 -25.34 4.15 3.69
C GLU A 112 -24.46 4.90 4.69
N TYR A 113 -24.85 6.14 5.00
CA TYR A 113 -24.15 6.92 6.02
C TYR A 113 -24.18 6.19 7.37
N ALA A 114 -23.01 6.03 7.95
CA ALA A 114 -22.81 5.45 9.27
C ALA A 114 -21.64 6.10 10.01
N PRO A 115 -21.69 6.18 11.34
CA PRO A 115 -20.54 6.62 12.13
C PRO A 115 -19.32 5.76 11.80
N THR A 116 -18.19 6.43 11.56
CA THR A 116 -16.95 5.78 11.15
C THR A 116 -15.82 6.15 12.09
N GLN A 117 -15.09 5.16 12.55
CA GLN A 117 -13.86 5.34 13.31
C GLN A 117 -12.66 5.22 12.38
N PHE A 118 -11.70 6.11 12.50
CA PHE A 118 -10.45 6.05 11.74
C PHE A 118 -9.26 6.48 12.61
N ILE A 119 -8.05 6.15 12.15
CA ILE A 119 -6.80 6.56 12.79
C ILE A 119 -6.17 7.66 11.94
N TYR A 120 -5.63 8.68 12.57
CA TYR A 120 -4.96 9.77 11.91
C TYR A 120 -3.52 9.88 12.44
N PHE A 121 -2.55 9.83 11.53
CA PHE A 121 -1.14 10.04 11.81
C PHE A 121 -0.62 11.22 11.00
N GLY A 122 0.26 12.02 11.58
CA GLY A 122 1.14 12.95 10.90
C GLY A 122 2.58 12.67 11.27
N ASP A 123 3.51 13.05 10.41
CA ASP A 123 4.96 13.13 10.71
C ASP A 123 5.55 11.81 11.24
N ALA A 124 5.29 10.71 10.57
CA ALA A 124 5.86 9.41 10.92
C ALA A 124 7.39 9.36 10.75
N GLN A 125 7.94 10.32 10.00
CA GLN A 125 9.36 10.47 9.71
C GLN A 125 10.25 10.45 10.98
N ASN A 126 11.53 10.17 10.79
CA ASN A 126 12.57 10.02 11.80
C ASN A 126 12.40 8.80 12.72
N ASP A 127 13.42 7.97 12.76
CA ASP A 127 13.47 6.76 13.60
C ASP A 127 12.22 5.85 13.47
N VAL A 128 11.69 5.73 12.25
CA VAL A 128 10.44 5.07 11.92
C VAL A 128 10.35 3.68 12.54
N LEU A 129 11.41 2.86 12.42
CA LEU A 129 11.43 1.52 13.01
C LEU A 129 11.45 1.54 14.53
N ALA A 130 12.17 2.49 15.14
CA ALA A 130 12.33 2.53 16.59
C ALA A 130 11.12 3.11 17.31
N HIS A 131 10.46 4.10 16.71
CA HIS A 131 9.42 4.86 17.39
C HIS A 131 8.05 4.71 16.73
N TRP A 132 7.90 5.04 15.45
CA TRP A 132 6.60 5.00 14.80
C TRP A 132 6.02 3.58 14.73
N SER A 133 6.87 2.55 14.59
CA SER A 133 6.41 1.15 14.65
C SER A 133 5.63 0.81 15.93
N ARG A 134 5.97 1.44 17.04
CA ARG A 134 5.25 1.27 18.32
C ARG A 134 3.95 2.08 18.33
N VAL A 135 3.99 3.28 17.76
CA VAL A 135 2.83 4.18 17.70
C VAL A 135 1.71 3.58 16.85
N ILE A 136 2.03 3.10 15.63
CA ILE A 136 1.01 2.51 14.75
C ILE A 136 0.37 1.27 15.36
N ARG A 137 1.16 0.39 16.01
CA ARG A 137 0.63 -0.78 16.70
C ARG A 137 -0.25 -0.40 17.88
N ARG A 138 0.17 0.59 18.67
CA ARG A 138 -0.63 1.07 19.80
C ARG A 138 -1.93 1.71 19.36
N ALA A 139 -1.90 2.52 18.31
CA ALA A 139 -3.09 3.13 17.74
C ALA A 139 -4.10 2.07 17.28
N HIS A 140 -3.63 1.04 16.56
CA HIS A 140 -4.49 -0.05 16.14
C HIS A 140 -5.06 -0.86 17.32
N GLN A 141 -4.27 -1.10 18.37
CA GLN A 141 -4.77 -1.72 19.60
C GLN A 141 -5.85 -0.88 20.28
N THR A 142 -5.76 0.43 20.20
CA THR A 142 -6.73 1.37 20.79
C THR A 142 -7.99 1.50 19.94
N ALA A 143 -7.86 1.40 18.63
CA ALA A 143 -8.95 1.50 17.66
C ALA A 143 -8.93 0.30 16.67
N PRO A 144 -9.16 -0.93 17.17
CA PRO A 144 -9.05 -2.15 16.34
C PRO A 144 -10.09 -2.23 15.23
N ASN A 145 -11.18 -1.47 15.35
CA ASN A 145 -12.26 -1.40 14.38
C ASN A 145 -12.15 -0.17 13.45
N ALA A 146 -11.00 0.49 13.42
CA ALA A 146 -10.79 1.59 12.49
C ALA A 146 -10.97 1.13 11.05
N SER A 147 -11.83 1.82 10.31
CA SER A 147 -12.16 1.50 8.92
C SER A 147 -11.03 1.87 7.95
N PHE A 148 -10.22 2.85 8.31
CA PHE A 148 -9.09 3.32 7.53
C PHE A 148 -8.09 4.10 8.38
N VAL A 149 -6.92 4.36 7.79
CA VAL A 149 -5.85 5.16 8.39
C VAL A 149 -5.51 6.32 7.46
N VAL A 150 -5.50 7.54 7.98
CA VAL A 150 -4.97 8.72 7.28
C VAL A 150 -3.49 8.88 7.68
N HIS A 151 -2.61 8.91 6.69
CA HIS A 151 -1.20 9.29 6.85
C HIS A 151 -1.03 10.71 6.29
N ALA A 152 -1.07 11.70 7.16
CA ALA A 152 -1.18 13.11 6.80
C ALA A 152 0.16 13.77 6.48
N GLY A 153 0.92 13.14 5.61
CA GLY A 153 2.20 13.66 5.11
C GLY A 153 3.39 13.35 6.00
N ASP A 154 4.56 13.61 5.45
CA ASP A 154 5.86 13.39 6.08
C ASP A 154 6.01 11.96 6.62
N LEU A 155 5.69 10.98 5.76
CA LEU A 155 5.72 9.56 6.11
C LEU A 155 7.15 9.10 6.40
N ILE A 156 8.09 9.68 5.68
CA ILE A 156 9.52 9.43 5.80
C ILE A 156 10.29 10.76 5.72
N ASN A 157 11.56 10.76 6.11
CA ASN A 157 12.34 12.00 6.16
C ASN A 157 12.83 12.45 4.77
N GLN A 158 13.18 11.52 3.87
CA GLN A 158 13.63 11.86 2.52
C GLN A 158 13.08 10.87 1.49
N ALA A 159 12.07 11.29 0.75
CA ALA A 159 11.28 10.44 -0.13
C ALA A 159 12.04 9.79 -1.30
N HIS A 160 13.25 10.26 -1.63
CA HIS A 160 14.12 9.63 -2.61
C HIS A 160 14.97 8.48 -2.06
N ARG A 161 14.89 8.19 -0.75
CA ARG A 161 15.67 7.13 -0.11
C ARG A 161 14.81 5.88 0.05
N ASP A 162 15.01 4.90 -0.80
CA ASP A 162 14.23 3.67 -0.77
C ASP A 162 14.31 2.91 0.57
N TYR A 163 15.43 3.01 1.29
CA TYR A 163 15.55 2.36 2.59
C TYR A 163 14.62 2.95 3.66
N GLU A 164 14.28 4.25 3.57
CA GLU A 164 13.33 4.87 4.48
C GLU A 164 11.90 4.38 4.21
N TRP A 165 11.54 4.21 2.94
CA TRP A 165 10.31 3.54 2.56
C TRP A 165 10.26 2.09 3.05
N ALA A 166 11.36 1.35 2.93
CA ALA A 166 11.46 -0.01 3.47
C ALA A 166 11.21 -0.05 4.98
N GLN A 167 11.72 0.95 5.73
CA GLN A 167 11.47 1.07 7.16
C GLN A 167 10.01 1.38 7.45
N TRP A 168 9.38 2.27 6.69
CA TRP A 168 7.98 2.65 6.87
C TRP A 168 7.05 1.47 6.65
N PHE A 169 7.20 0.76 5.54
CA PHE A 169 6.42 -0.44 5.26
C PHE A 169 6.66 -1.54 6.31
N LYS A 170 7.90 -1.76 6.73
CA LYS A 170 8.23 -2.72 7.78
C LYS A 170 7.63 -2.35 9.13
N ALA A 171 7.62 -1.07 9.48
CA ALA A 171 7.07 -0.57 10.73
C ALA A 171 5.56 -0.79 10.84
N GLY A 172 4.82 -0.52 9.78
CA GLY A 172 3.38 -0.79 9.71
C GLY A 172 3.06 -2.28 9.52
N GLY A 173 3.94 -3.00 8.81
CA GLY A 173 3.80 -4.44 8.60
C GLY A 173 2.43 -4.80 8.01
N PHE A 174 1.78 -5.82 8.56
CA PHE A 174 0.48 -6.30 8.11
C PHE A 174 -0.66 -5.26 8.21
N LEU A 175 -0.48 -4.19 9.01
CA LEU A 175 -1.51 -3.16 9.15
C LEU A 175 -1.71 -2.39 7.83
N HIS A 176 -0.67 -2.20 7.03
CA HIS A 176 -0.79 -1.57 5.71
C HIS A 176 -1.60 -2.40 4.72
N SER A 177 -1.56 -3.70 4.84
CA SER A 177 -2.28 -4.60 3.95
C SER A 177 -3.71 -4.90 4.41
N GLN A 178 -4.03 -4.72 5.69
CA GLN A 178 -5.37 -4.96 6.24
C GLN A 178 -6.22 -3.70 6.39
N CYS A 179 -5.62 -2.61 6.85
CA CYS A 179 -6.34 -1.37 7.11
C CYS A 179 -6.11 -0.41 5.94
N THR A 180 -7.19 -0.01 5.28
CA THR A 180 -7.10 0.85 4.10
C THR A 180 -6.42 2.17 4.43
N ALA A 181 -5.39 2.52 3.69
CA ALA A 181 -4.60 3.72 3.89
C ALA A 181 -5.07 4.87 2.97
N ILE A 182 -5.04 6.08 3.51
CA ILE A 182 -5.14 7.34 2.77
C ILE A 182 -3.80 8.06 2.97
N PRO A 183 -2.79 7.77 2.15
CA PRO A 183 -1.52 8.48 2.23
C PRO A 183 -1.67 9.86 1.59
N VAL A 184 -1.18 10.88 2.27
CA VAL A 184 -1.13 12.26 1.81
C VAL A 184 0.33 12.71 1.74
N VAL A 185 0.68 13.54 0.78
CA VAL A 185 2.02 14.10 0.65
C VAL A 185 2.24 15.23 1.65
N GLY A 186 3.37 15.18 2.36
CA GLY A 186 3.88 16.30 3.15
C GLY A 186 5.06 16.98 2.45
N ASN A 187 5.72 17.89 3.14
CA ASN A 187 6.86 18.58 2.54
C ASN A 187 8.10 17.67 2.38
N HIS A 188 8.22 16.60 3.12
CA HIS A 188 9.32 15.63 3.01
C HIS A 188 9.17 14.68 1.82
N GLU A 189 7.96 14.50 1.28
CA GLU A 189 7.74 13.78 0.03
C GLU A 189 8.18 14.57 -1.21
N PHE A 190 8.44 15.87 -1.07
CA PHE A 190 8.98 16.68 -2.15
C PHE A 190 10.50 16.81 -2.04
N THR A 191 11.22 16.51 -3.11
CA THR A 191 12.68 16.55 -3.16
C THR A 191 13.19 17.56 -4.20
N PRO A 192 14.33 18.24 -3.95
CA PRO A 192 14.97 19.07 -4.96
C PRO A 192 15.65 18.17 -5.99
N LEU A 193 15.33 18.35 -7.27
CA LEU A 193 15.89 17.54 -8.37
C LEU A 193 17.29 18.00 -8.84
N GLY A 194 17.81 19.10 -8.34
CA GLY A 194 19.08 19.67 -8.78
C GLY A 194 19.71 20.60 -7.74
N GLY A 195 20.25 20.07 -6.67
CA GLY A 195 20.87 20.87 -5.60
C GLY A 195 19.85 21.64 -4.73
N LYS A 196 20.34 22.20 -3.62
CA LYS A 196 19.50 22.79 -2.55
C LYS A 196 18.59 23.95 -2.96
N LYS A 197 18.87 24.61 -4.11
CA LYS A 197 18.10 25.76 -4.58
C LYS A 197 17.15 25.44 -5.73
N SER A 198 17.09 24.20 -6.20
CA SER A 198 16.16 23.82 -7.27
C SER A 198 14.72 23.69 -6.75
N PRO A 199 13.71 23.89 -7.60
CA PRO A 199 12.34 23.63 -7.24
C PRO A 199 12.16 22.21 -6.72
N ARG A 200 11.40 22.08 -5.64
CA ARG A 200 11.05 20.76 -5.09
C ARG A 200 9.93 20.14 -5.93
N ARG A 201 10.04 18.86 -6.20
CA ARG A 201 9.01 18.08 -6.89
C ARG A 201 8.68 16.85 -6.08
N LEU A 202 7.48 16.35 -6.24
CA LEU A 202 7.08 15.09 -5.64
C LEU A 202 8.08 13.99 -6.05
N ALA A 203 8.58 13.27 -5.06
CA ALA A 203 9.55 12.20 -5.29
C ALA A 203 8.94 11.13 -6.21
N ILE A 204 9.74 10.66 -7.16
CA ILE A 204 9.31 9.64 -8.12
C ILE A 204 8.88 8.34 -7.46
N GLN A 205 9.37 8.06 -6.25
CA GLN A 205 9.02 6.89 -5.43
C GLN A 205 7.58 6.90 -4.92
N TRP A 206 6.90 8.06 -4.92
CA TRP A 206 5.56 8.16 -4.35
C TRP A 206 4.51 7.38 -5.17
N ARG A 207 4.38 7.73 -6.45
CA ARG A 207 3.31 7.19 -7.30
C ARG A 207 3.33 5.67 -7.46
N PRO A 208 4.48 5.00 -7.64
CA PRO A 208 4.49 3.54 -7.78
C PRO A 208 4.01 2.79 -6.54
N GLN A 209 4.11 3.40 -5.36
CA GLN A 209 3.78 2.75 -4.10
C GLN A 209 2.30 2.85 -3.71
N PHE A 210 1.56 3.79 -4.29
CA PHE A 210 0.19 4.07 -3.89
C PHE A 210 -0.74 4.19 -5.09
N SER A 211 -1.68 3.27 -5.21
CA SER A 211 -2.77 3.39 -6.19
C SER A 211 -3.86 4.28 -5.59
N LEU A 212 -3.89 5.52 -6.03
CA LEU A 212 -4.82 6.56 -5.55
C LEU A 212 -5.74 7.01 -6.68
N PRO A 213 -6.93 7.55 -6.36
CA PRO A 213 -7.78 8.17 -7.36
C PRO A 213 -7.03 9.24 -8.13
N VAL A 214 -7.23 9.28 -9.44
CA VAL A 214 -6.72 10.33 -10.31
C VAL A 214 -7.89 11.23 -10.65
N GLU A 215 -7.78 12.53 -10.41
CA GLU A 215 -8.75 13.49 -10.93
C GLU A 215 -8.74 13.43 -12.47
N THR A 216 -9.90 13.17 -13.04
CA THR A 216 -10.13 13.15 -14.49
C THR A 216 -10.60 14.53 -14.96
#